data_900fa5f87d17b8fb2b8874e98b0b7cc8
#
_entry.id   900fa5f87d17b8fb2b8874e98b0b7cc8
#
_cell.length_a   1.000
_cell.length_b   1.000
_cell.length_c   1.000
_cell.angle_alpha   90.00
_cell.angle_beta   90.00
_cell.angle_gamma   90.00
#
_symmetry.space_group_name_H-M   'P 1'
#
loop_
_entity.id
_entity.type
_entity.pdbx_description
1 polymer ?
#
loop_
_entity_poly.entity_id
_entity_poly.type
_entity_poly.pdbx_seq_one_letter_code
_entity_poly.pdbx_strand_id
1 'polypeptide(L)'
;MGDRTELYWVDPAFVASRHGVLGCPACHGGEPAAHEKAQAHRDLIRDPSANANQACAPCHAQIAERYQTSIHATVKGYETVLKIRAGSRWNDLEPIYQSNCVGCHATCGHCHISRHPSGGGGLLAGHQFFKRPPPDKTCGSCHGGRVSPEFYGRHEGQPPDVHFAKAKMDCFDCHNPQEFHGTETPYQDRYPLISKVSCLSCHQDQFQGPSAIGAHNVHGRDFQCQVCHAVLYKGCYECHIGKGSRSQLQFKIGKSLRPDRPYRYTLLRHNPIVRDTFEARLKDALPDYDLIPNWKDTSPHNIQRVTYRSRTCNGCHGNSRIFLRSEDLKPGDPRANEQVIVPNIPLKIEAK
;
A
#
# COMPACT_ATOMS: atom_id res chain seq x y z
N MET A 1 -1.31 32.50 10.43
CA MET A 1 -1.85 32.46 9.05
C MET A 1 -0.70 32.86 8.15
N GLY A 2 -0.06 31.92 7.46
CA GLY A 2 0.98 32.21 6.48
C GLY A 2 0.41 33.00 5.32
N ASP A 3 1.19 33.91 4.79
CA ASP A 3 0.79 34.76 3.67
C ASP A 3 0.44 33.87 2.48
N ARG A 4 -0.80 33.98 1.96
CA ARG A 4 -1.27 33.20 0.80
C ARG A 4 -0.49 33.48 -0.48
N THR A 5 0.28 34.57 -0.53
CA THR A 5 1.14 34.91 -1.66
C THR A 5 2.28 33.90 -1.86
N GLU A 6 2.80 33.27 -0.79
CA GLU A 6 3.83 32.24 -0.90
C GLU A 6 3.36 31.00 -1.68
N LEU A 7 2.06 30.72 -1.70
CA LEU A 7 1.48 29.57 -2.42
C LEU A 7 1.58 29.69 -3.94
N TYR A 8 1.72 30.91 -4.45
CA TYR A 8 1.75 31.20 -5.90
C TYR A 8 3.14 31.62 -6.38
N TRP A 9 4.08 31.73 -5.46
CA TRP A 9 5.44 32.12 -5.81
C TRP A 9 6.19 30.96 -6.48
N VAL A 10 6.81 31.24 -7.60
CA VAL A 10 7.63 30.26 -8.33
C VAL A 10 9.09 30.59 -8.11
N ASP A 11 9.85 29.67 -7.54
CA ASP A 11 11.26 29.83 -7.24
C ASP A 11 12.04 30.14 -8.55
N PRO A 12 12.89 31.20 -8.58
CA PRO A 12 13.78 31.47 -9.70
C PRO A 12 14.64 30.26 -10.11
N ALA A 13 15.03 29.40 -9.16
CA ALA A 13 15.75 28.19 -9.45
C ALA A 13 14.90 27.18 -10.28
N PHE A 14 13.58 27.16 -10.07
CA PHE A 14 12.70 26.37 -10.93
C PHE A 14 12.65 26.96 -12.34
N VAL A 15 12.52 28.28 -12.49
CA VAL A 15 12.45 28.94 -13.80
C VAL A 15 13.68 28.63 -14.63
N ALA A 16 14.86 28.54 -14.00
CA ALA A 16 16.11 28.16 -14.64
C ALA A 16 16.27 26.65 -14.87
N SER A 17 15.37 25.81 -14.34
CA SER A 17 15.43 24.36 -14.46
C SER A 17 15.01 23.89 -15.85
N ARG A 18 15.29 22.58 -16.16
CA ARG A 18 14.86 21.95 -17.42
C ARG A 18 13.35 22.02 -17.67
N HIS A 19 12.52 22.03 -16.62
CA HIS A 19 11.08 22.18 -16.74
C HIS A 19 10.68 23.65 -16.81
N GLY A 20 11.32 24.51 -16.03
CA GLY A 20 10.98 25.93 -15.97
C GLY A 20 11.26 26.71 -17.27
N VAL A 21 12.33 26.33 -18.00
CA VAL A 21 12.66 26.97 -19.30
C VAL A 21 11.62 26.74 -20.39
N LEU A 22 10.71 25.76 -20.22
CA LEU A 22 9.59 25.52 -21.13
C LEU A 22 8.51 26.61 -21.01
N GLY A 23 8.53 27.37 -19.93
CA GLY A 23 7.51 28.37 -19.58
C GLY A 23 6.23 27.75 -19.01
N CYS A 24 5.49 28.58 -18.29
CA CYS A 24 4.25 28.14 -17.61
C CYS A 24 3.20 27.57 -18.57
N PRO A 25 2.96 28.18 -19.75
CA PRO A 25 1.92 27.71 -20.68
C PRO A 25 2.19 26.33 -21.26
N ALA A 26 3.44 25.88 -21.32
CA ALA A 26 3.77 24.56 -21.82
C ALA A 26 3.10 23.42 -21.01
N CYS A 27 2.87 23.66 -19.73
CA CYS A 27 2.20 22.74 -18.82
C CYS A 27 0.78 23.18 -18.48
N HIS A 28 0.58 24.47 -18.23
CA HIS A 28 -0.66 25.02 -17.70
C HIS A 28 -1.62 25.57 -18.75
N GLY A 29 -1.23 25.66 -20.01
CA GLY A 29 -2.04 26.31 -21.03
C GLY A 29 -2.17 27.83 -20.79
N GLY A 30 -3.31 28.40 -21.15
CA GLY A 30 -3.57 29.84 -21.07
C GLY A 30 -3.05 30.61 -22.27
N GLU A 31 -3.28 31.94 -22.28
CA GLU A 31 -2.91 32.88 -23.34
C GLU A 31 -1.78 33.80 -22.84
N PRO A 32 -0.49 33.42 -23.01
CA PRO A 32 0.62 34.16 -22.41
C PRO A 32 0.80 35.59 -22.96
N ALA A 33 0.27 35.88 -24.12
CA ALA A 33 0.30 37.22 -24.73
C ALA A 33 -0.84 38.14 -24.29
N ALA A 34 -1.82 37.63 -23.56
CA ALA A 34 -2.97 38.42 -23.13
C ALA A 34 -2.62 39.25 -21.89
N HIS A 35 -3.07 40.50 -21.86
CA HIS A 35 -2.87 41.43 -20.74
C HIS A 35 -4.02 41.38 -19.72
N GLU A 36 -5.20 40.96 -20.16
CA GLU A 36 -6.37 40.85 -19.30
C GLU A 36 -6.39 39.49 -18.59
N LYS A 37 -6.60 39.49 -17.25
CA LYS A 37 -6.59 38.27 -16.41
C LYS A 37 -7.50 37.19 -16.94
N ALA A 38 -8.75 37.52 -17.30
CA ALA A 38 -9.73 36.51 -17.77
C ALA A 38 -9.29 35.87 -19.09
N GLN A 39 -8.64 36.63 -19.96
CA GLN A 39 -8.14 36.17 -21.24
C GLN A 39 -6.84 35.36 -21.05
N ALA A 40 -5.91 35.85 -20.23
CA ALA A 40 -4.65 35.18 -19.93
C ALA A 40 -4.88 33.77 -19.31
N HIS A 41 -5.95 33.58 -18.53
CA HIS A 41 -6.29 32.32 -17.88
C HIS A 41 -7.36 31.50 -18.61
N ARG A 42 -7.63 31.82 -19.87
CA ARG A 42 -8.52 31.00 -20.70
C ARG A 42 -7.89 29.62 -20.89
N ASP A 43 -8.69 28.56 -20.67
CA ASP A 43 -8.27 27.17 -20.78
C ASP A 43 -7.08 26.79 -19.85
N LEU A 44 -6.94 27.47 -18.71
CA LEU A 44 -5.89 27.20 -17.74
C LEU A 44 -6.07 25.82 -17.12
N ILE A 45 -5.05 24.99 -17.22
CA ILE A 45 -4.95 23.66 -16.62
C ILE A 45 -4.34 23.78 -15.23
N ARG A 46 -5.14 23.61 -14.19
CA ARG A 46 -4.68 23.73 -12.80
C ARG A 46 -3.77 22.58 -12.38
N ASP A 47 -4.07 21.37 -12.80
CA ASP A 47 -3.25 20.17 -12.57
C ASP A 47 -2.87 19.52 -13.89
N PRO A 48 -1.75 19.91 -14.49
CA PRO A 48 -1.28 19.31 -15.75
C PRO A 48 -0.99 17.82 -15.64
N SER A 49 -0.69 17.33 -14.44
CA SER A 49 -0.39 15.92 -14.23
C SER A 49 -1.61 15.00 -14.25
N ALA A 50 -2.81 15.55 -14.14
CA ALA A 50 -4.07 14.82 -14.29
C ALA A 50 -4.23 14.27 -15.73
N ASN A 51 -3.62 14.94 -16.72
CA ASN A 51 -3.53 14.46 -18.09
C ASN A 51 -2.07 14.32 -18.51
N ALA A 52 -1.44 13.25 -18.05
CA ALA A 52 -0.03 12.98 -18.31
C ALA A 52 0.28 12.87 -19.82
N ASN A 53 -0.65 12.41 -20.64
CA ASN A 53 -0.46 12.30 -22.09
C ASN A 53 -0.29 13.67 -22.74
N GLN A 54 -0.94 14.68 -22.24
CA GLN A 54 -0.84 16.04 -22.77
C GLN A 54 0.39 16.78 -22.22
N ALA A 55 0.63 16.71 -20.91
CA ALA A 55 1.64 17.54 -20.26
C ALA A 55 3.01 16.85 -20.15
N CYS A 56 3.07 15.55 -19.91
CA CYS A 56 4.31 14.83 -19.60
C CYS A 56 4.80 13.97 -20.77
N ALA A 57 3.90 13.29 -21.47
CA ALA A 57 4.24 12.34 -22.53
C ALA A 57 5.00 12.96 -23.71
N PRO A 58 4.82 14.23 -24.10
CA PRO A 58 5.64 14.80 -25.20
C PRO A 58 7.16 14.66 -24.99
N CYS A 59 7.60 14.63 -23.73
CA CYS A 59 9.02 14.45 -23.38
C CYS A 59 9.29 13.10 -22.67
N HIS A 60 8.30 12.54 -21.99
CA HIS A 60 8.39 11.33 -21.16
C HIS A 60 7.49 10.20 -21.66
N ALA A 61 7.41 9.99 -23.01
CA ALA A 61 6.45 9.10 -23.65
C ALA A 61 6.42 7.68 -23.05
N GLN A 62 7.57 7.02 -22.97
CA GLN A 62 7.66 5.64 -22.48
C GLN A 62 7.19 5.48 -21.02
N ILE A 63 7.56 6.43 -20.15
CA ILE A 63 7.16 6.36 -18.74
C ILE A 63 5.67 6.69 -18.60
N ALA A 64 5.17 7.68 -19.34
CA ALA A 64 3.77 8.07 -19.32
C ALA A 64 2.85 6.94 -19.81
N GLU A 65 3.24 6.23 -20.88
CA GLU A 65 2.54 5.08 -21.40
C GLU A 65 2.50 3.93 -20.38
N ARG A 66 3.66 3.53 -19.84
CA ARG A 66 3.76 2.46 -18.86
C ARG A 66 3.01 2.78 -17.58
N TYR A 67 3.06 4.03 -17.13
CA TYR A 67 2.39 4.44 -15.89
C TYR A 67 0.90 4.11 -15.91
N GLN A 68 0.23 4.25 -17.04
CA GLN A 68 -1.20 3.95 -17.18
C GLN A 68 -1.53 2.48 -16.90
N THR A 69 -0.55 1.58 -16.99
CA THR A 69 -0.72 0.16 -16.66
C THR A 69 -0.47 -0.14 -15.20
N SER A 70 0.10 0.79 -14.44
CA SER A 70 0.47 0.58 -13.04
C SER A 70 -0.75 0.45 -12.13
N ILE A 71 -0.58 -0.23 -11.01
CA ILE A 71 -1.64 -0.28 -9.98
C ILE A 71 -1.87 1.06 -9.29
N HIS A 72 -0.93 1.99 -9.35
CA HIS A 72 -1.08 3.35 -8.83
C HIS A 72 -1.95 4.23 -9.73
N ALA A 73 -1.92 4.01 -11.04
CA ALA A 73 -2.81 4.69 -11.98
C ALA A 73 -4.19 4.03 -12.01
N THR A 74 -4.25 2.69 -11.99
CA THR A 74 -5.49 1.93 -12.22
C THR A 74 -6.24 1.59 -10.95
N VAL A 75 -5.57 1.58 -9.78
CA VAL A 75 -6.05 1.08 -8.47
C VAL A 75 -6.71 -0.30 -8.50
N LYS A 76 -6.44 -1.08 -9.54
CA LYS A 76 -6.95 -2.46 -9.71
C LYS A 76 -6.64 -3.40 -8.55
N GLY A 77 -5.68 -3.01 -7.69
CA GLY A 77 -5.41 -3.74 -6.46
C GLY A 77 -6.63 -3.92 -5.55
N TYR A 78 -7.61 -3.04 -5.60
CA TYR A 78 -8.89 -3.19 -4.87
C TYR A 78 -9.81 -4.22 -5.52
N GLU A 79 -9.79 -4.33 -6.84
CA GLU A 79 -10.60 -5.31 -7.58
C GLU A 79 -10.28 -6.74 -7.17
N THR A 80 -9.03 -7.04 -6.81
CA THR A 80 -8.59 -8.35 -6.32
C THR A 80 -9.47 -8.92 -5.20
N VAL A 81 -10.10 -8.04 -4.44
CA VAL A 81 -10.96 -8.44 -3.31
C VAL A 81 -12.42 -8.20 -3.62
N LEU A 82 -12.76 -7.07 -4.24
CA LEU A 82 -14.14 -6.66 -4.45
C LEU A 82 -14.78 -7.40 -5.62
N LYS A 83 -14.10 -7.51 -6.74
CA LYS A 83 -14.63 -8.12 -7.96
C LYS A 83 -14.98 -9.60 -7.78
N ILE A 84 -14.11 -10.35 -7.10
CA ILE A 84 -14.39 -11.77 -6.80
C ILE A 84 -15.63 -11.89 -5.92
N ARG A 85 -15.77 -11.05 -4.89
CA ARG A 85 -16.92 -11.11 -3.98
C ARG A 85 -18.21 -10.61 -4.60
N ALA A 86 -18.12 -9.66 -5.52
CA ALA A 86 -19.28 -9.16 -6.24
C ALA A 86 -19.78 -10.14 -7.32
N GLY A 87 -18.88 -10.97 -7.87
CA GLY A 87 -19.25 -11.95 -8.88
C GLY A 87 -20.10 -11.34 -10.00
N SER A 88 -21.31 -11.89 -10.22
CA SER A 88 -22.26 -11.40 -11.20
C SER A 88 -22.76 -9.97 -10.96
N ARG A 89 -22.60 -9.44 -9.74
CA ARG A 89 -23.02 -8.07 -9.37
C ARG A 89 -21.92 -7.03 -9.60
N TRP A 90 -20.78 -7.42 -10.18
CA TRP A 90 -19.66 -6.49 -10.37
C TRP A 90 -20.06 -5.25 -11.18
N ASN A 91 -20.80 -5.42 -12.28
CA ASN A 91 -21.19 -4.29 -13.14
C ASN A 91 -22.07 -3.27 -12.40
N ASP A 92 -22.88 -3.73 -11.44
CA ASP A 92 -23.70 -2.84 -10.61
C ASP A 92 -22.88 -2.17 -9.48
N LEU A 93 -21.85 -2.86 -8.98
CA LEU A 93 -20.97 -2.35 -7.95
C LEU A 93 -19.88 -1.42 -8.50
N GLU A 94 -19.47 -1.62 -9.75
CA GLU A 94 -18.35 -0.87 -10.35
C GLU A 94 -18.54 0.65 -10.31
N PRO A 95 -19.71 1.25 -10.60
CA PRO A 95 -19.93 2.70 -10.47
C PRO A 95 -19.69 3.20 -9.02
N ILE A 96 -20.07 2.39 -8.02
CA ILE A 96 -19.83 2.71 -6.61
C ILE A 96 -18.33 2.63 -6.29
N TYR A 97 -17.65 1.62 -6.83
CA TYR A 97 -16.20 1.48 -6.74
C TYR A 97 -15.49 2.67 -7.38
N GLN A 98 -15.86 3.05 -8.60
CA GLN A 98 -15.27 4.18 -9.33
C GLN A 98 -15.42 5.49 -8.56
N SER A 99 -16.60 5.76 -8.00
CA SER A 99 -16.87 7.02 -7.29
C SER A 99 -16.22 7.11 -5.90
N ASN A 100 -15.85 5.98 -5.28
CA ASN A 100 -15.37 5.99 -3.87
C ASN A 100 -13.94 5.48 -3.70
N CYS A 101 -13.50 4.51 -4.50
CA CYS A 101 -12.21 3.85 -4.31
C CYS A 101 -11.14 4.34 -5.29
N VAL A 102 -11.54 4.67 -6.52
CA VAL A 102 -10.61 5.11 -7.56
C VAL A 102 -10.03 6.49 -7.28
N GLY A 103 -10.68 7.30 -6.46
CA GLY A 103 -10.14 8.59 -6.01
C GLY A 103 -8.75 8.54 -5.38
N CYS A 104 -8.24 7.35 -5.03
CA CYS A 104 -6.86 7.15 -4.58
C CYS A 104 -5.86 6.91 -5.73
N HIS A 105 -6.28 6.98 -7.01
CA HIS A 105 -5.33 6.89 -8.11
C HIS A 105 -4.33 8.06 -8.06
N ALA A 106 -3.05 7.76 -8.32
CA ALA A 106 -2.03 8.78 -8.35
C ALA A 106 -1.85 9.33 -9.77
N THR A 107 -1.37 10.56 -9.88
CA THR A 107 -0.86 11.14 -11.12
C THR A 107 0.66 11.30 -11.01
N CYS A 108 1.33 11.60 -12.11
CA CYS A 108 2.76 11.88 -12.09
C CYS A 108 3.10 12.99 -11.07
N GLY A 109 2.27 14.05 -11.04
CA GLY A 109 2.44 15.17 -10.12
C GLY A 109 2.31 14.77 -8.65
N HIS A 110 1.42 13.87 -8.31
CA HIS A 110 1.20 13.43 -6.92
C HIS A 110 2.41 12.75 -6.27
N CYS A 111 3.39 12.37 -7.07
CA CYS A 111 4.67 11.88 -6.59
C CYS A 111 5.80 12.89 -6.82
N HIS A 112 5.87 13.50 -8.01
CA HIS A 112 7.06 14.23 -8.44
C HIS A 112 7.06 15.71 -8.10
N ILE A 113 5.91 16.33 -7.80
CA ILE A 113 5.81 17.78 -7.54
C ILE A 113 4.83 18.15 -6.43
N SER A 114 3.81 17.32 -6.20
CA SER A 114 2.72 17.59 -5.25
C SER A 114 2.45 16.41 -4.35
N ARG A 115 1.52 16.58 -3.42
CA ARG A 115 0.95 15.51 -2.62
C ARG A 115 -0.45 15.18 -3.11
N HIS A 116 -0.83 13.92 -3.01
CA HIS A 116 -2.19 13.51 -3.28
C HIS A 116 -3.18 14.21 -2.32
N PRO A 117 -4.40 14.60 -2.77
CA PRO A 117 -5.39 15.26 -1.91
C PRO A 117 -5.72 14.50 -0.63
N SER A 118 -5.68 13.17 -0.61
CA SER A 118 -5.87 12.36 0.61
C SER A 118 -4.82 12.63 1.69
N GLY A 119 -3.65 13.13 1.33
CA GLY A 119 -2.60 13.56 2.25
C GLY A 119 -2.56 15.08 2.47
N GLY A 120 -3.64 15.77 2.13
CA GLY A 120 -3.78 17.22 2.28
C GLY A 120 -3.43 18.03 1.03
N GLY A 121 -3.00 17.40 -0.06
CA GLY A 121 -2.69 18.08 -1.33
C GLY A 121 -1.51 19.07 -1.25
N GLY A 122 -1.44 19.94 -2.24
CA GLY A 122 -0.43 21.01 -2.31
C GLY A 122 0.93 20.56 -2.83
N LEU A 123 1.75 21.53 -3.21
CA LEU A 123 3.09 21.31 -3.73
C LEU A 123 4.05 20.81 -2.62
N LEU A 124 5.01 19.97 -2.98
CA LEU A 124 6.02 19.42 -2.06
C LEU A 124 7.04 20.49 -1.64
N ALA A 125 7.54 21.23 -2.61
CA ALA A 125 8.43 22.36 -2.42
C ALA A 125 8.30 23.31 -3.64
N GLY A 126 7.27 24.15 -3.66
CA GLY A 126 6.93 24.95 -4.84
C GLY A 126 6.81 24.07 -6.10
N HIS A 127 7.29 24.57 -7.24
CA HIS A 127 7.29 23.84 -8.51
C HIS A 127 8.52 22.91 -8.71
N GLN A 128 9.27 22.61 -7.66
CA GLN A 128 10.42 21.71 -7.77
C GLN A 128 9.98 20.29 -8.15
N PHE A 129 10.56 19.74 -9.20
CA PHE A 129 10.37 18.33 -9.60
C PHE A 129 11.38 17.42 -8.90
N PHE A 130 10.89 16.41 -8.24
CA PHE A 130 11.71 15.43 -7.54
C PHE A 130 11.86 14.16 -8.38
N LYS A 131 13.09 13.81 -8.77
CA LYS A 131 13.37 12.50 -9.37
C LYS A 131 13.13 11.37 -8.36
N ARG A 132 13.53 11.57 -7.09
CA ARG A 132 13.21 10.72 -5.94
C ARG A 132 12.36 11.54 -4.98
N PRO A 133 11.05 11.41 -5.03
CA PRO A 133 10.15 12.19 -4.19
C PRO A 133 10.27 11.81 -2.71
N PRO A 134 9.97 12.69 -1.75
CA PRO A 134 10.01 12.38 -0.32
C PRO A 134 8.89 11.41 0.07
N PRO A 135 9.22 10.14 0.46
CA PRO A 135 8.21 9.08 0.60
C PRO A 135 7.22 9.33 1.73
N ASP A 136 7.63 10.00 2.80
CA ASP A 136 6.76 10.32 3.93
C ASP A 136 5.61 11.25 3.54
N LYS A 137 5.84 12.14 2.57
CA LYS A 137 4.84 13.07 2.05
C LYS A 137 4.05 12.50 0.87
N THR A 138 4.67 11.74 -0.01
CA THR A 138 4.05 11.21 -1.23
C THR A 138 3.40 9.85 -0.99
N CYS A 139 4.17 8.82 -0.67
CA CYS A 139 3.63 7.50 -0.33
C CYS A 139 2.71 7.58 0.90
N GLY A 140 3.12 8.35 1.92
CA GLY A 140 2.35 8.57 3.15
C GLY A 140 0.99 9.21 2.93
N SER A 141 0.75 9.90 1.82
CA SER A 141 -0.57 10.46 1.50
C SER A 141 -1.66 9.39 1.38
N CYS A 142 -1.36 8.25 0.79
CA CYS A 142 -2.29 7.13 0.63
C CYS A 142 -1.98 5.98 1.61
N HIS A 143 -0.70 5.71 1.87
CA HIS A 143 -0.24 4.64 2.76
C HIS A 143 -0.13 5.08 4.23
N GLY A 144 -0.63 6.27 4.56
CA GLY A 144 -0.58 6.87 5.91
C GLY A 144 -1.44 6.18 6.96
N GLY A 145 -2.42 5.37 6.54
CA GLY A 145 -3.27 4.62 7.47
C GLY A 145 -2.57 3.45 8.17
N ARG A 146 -1.49 2.89 7.59
CA ARG A 146 -0.77 1.75 8.15
C ARG A 146 0.70 1.73 7.79
N VAL A 147 1.04 1.53 6.51
CA VAL A 147 2.39 1.21 6.04
C VAL A 147 3.42 2.27 6.44
N SER A 148 3.12 3.53 6.18
CA SER A 148 4.01 4.64 6.52
C SER A 148 4.21 4.78 8.05
N PRO A 149 3.16 4.79 8.88
CA PRO A 149 3.32 4.80 10.34
C PRO A 149 4.08 3.59 10.90
N GLU A 150 3.87 2.39 10.33
CA GLU A 150 4.64 1.19 10.71
C GLU A 150 6.14 1.43 10.47
N PHE A 151 6.50 1.86 9.28
CA PHE A 151 7.90 2.03 8.88
C PHE A 151 8.62 3.12 9.67
N TYR A 152 7.97 4.26 9.86
CA TYR A 152 8.55 5.39 10.58
C TYR A 152 8.40 5.31 12.11
N GLY A 153 7.73 4.28 12.64
CA GLY A 153 7.47 4.15 14.08
C GLY A 153 6.58 5.26 14.63
N ARG A 154 5.63 5.72 13.81
CA ARG A 154 4.70 6.78 14.24
C ARG A 154 3.52 6.15 14.98
N HIS A 155 3.19 6.70 16.14
CA HIS A 155 2.10 6.23 17.01
C HIS A 155 2.37 4.90 17.75
N GLU A 156 1.50 4.57 18.69
CA GLU A 156 1.47 3.33 19.47
C GLU A 156 2.76 3.01 20.26
N GLY A 157 3.68 3.98 20.42
CA GLY A 157 4.91 3.80 21.18
C GLY A 157 5.88 2.74 20.62
N GLN A 158 5.72 2.37 19.34
CA GLN A 158 6.60 1.39 18.69
C GLN A 158 7.88 2.06 18.17
N PRO A 159 9.02 1.37 18.22
CA PRO A 159 10.22 1.85 17.56
C PRO A 159 10.00 1.88 16.04
N PRO A 160 10.70 2.73 15.29
CA PRO A 160 10.68 2.67 13.84
C PRO A 160 11.29 1.37 13.30
N ASP A 161 11.00 1.04 12.06
CA ASP A 161 11.63 -0.07 11.35
C ASP A 161 13.16 -0.01 11.43
N VAL A 162 13.80 -1.15 11.59
CA VAL A 162 15.25 -1.24 11.77
C VAL A 162 16.03 -0.74 10.54
N HIS A 163 15.51 -0.93 9.33
CA HIS A 163 16.16 -0.47 8.11
C HIS A 163 16.11 1.05 8.02
N PHE A 164 14.98 1.67 8.39
CA PHE A 164 14.90 3.12 8.50
C PHE A 164 15.80 3.66 9.61
N ALA A 165 15.67 3.12 10.81
CA ALA A 165 16.36 3.67 11.98
C ALA A 165 17.89 3.53 11.91
N LYS A 166 18.38 2.35 11.47
CA LYS A 166 19.81 2.00 11.50
C LYS A 166 20.47 2.12 10.13
N ALA A 167 19.83 1.62 9.08
CA ALA A 167 20.41 1.62 7.74
C ALA A 167 20.07 2.87 6.92
N LYS A 168 19.21 3.78 7.46
CA LYS A 168 18.77 5.01 6.78
C LYS A 168 18.07 4.77 5.45
N MET A 169 17.48 3.58 5.29
CA MET A 169 16.71 3.21 4.10
C MET A 169 15.36 3.92 4.09
N ASP A 170 14.84 4.11 2.89
CA ASP A 170 13.48 4.57 2.67
C ASP A 170 12.68 3.58 1.80
N CYS A 171 11.48 3.96 1.38
CA CYS A 171 10.60 3.08 0.62
C CYS A 171 11.24 2.62 -0.70
N PHE A 172 12.02 3.47 -1.35
CA PHE A 172 12.64 3.17 -2.66
C PHE A 172 13.86 2.26 -2.59
N ASP A 173 14.36 1.96 -1.40
CA ASP A 173 15.47 1.00 -1.23
C ASP A 173 14.97 -0.45 -1.28
N CYS A 174 13.65 -0.63 -1.11
CA CYS A 174 12.97 -1.92 -1.25
C CYS A 174 12.05 -1.95 -2.48
N HIS A 175 11.36 -0.84 -2.78
CA HIS A 175 10.43 -0.72 -3.89
C HIS A 175 11.08 0.00 -5.07
N ASN A 176 11.11 -0.62 -6.22
CA ASN A 176 11.78 -0.07 -7.39
C ASN A 176 10.84 0.72 -8.31
N PRO A 177 11.41 1.53 -9.23
CA PRO A 177 10.62 2.37 -10.12
C PRO A 177 9.62 1.63 -11.02
N GLN A 178 9.88 0.36 -11.40
CA GLN A 178 8.93 -0.40 -12.21
C GLN A 178 7.62 -0.69 -11.48
N GLU A 179 7.66 -0.83 -10.15
CA GLU A 179 6.44 -0.99 -9.35
C GLU A 179 5.53 0.24 -9.43
N PHE A 180 6.11 1.43 -9.57
CA PHE A 180 5.38 2.69 -9.60
C PHE A 180 4.98 3.11 -11.00
N HIS A 181 5.88 2.97 -11.97
CA HIS A 181 5.67 3.41 -13.34
C HIS A 181 5.00 2.35 -14.23
N GLY A 182 4.73 1.15 -13.69
CA GLY A 182 4.12 0.08 -14.47
C GLY A 182 5.08 -0.58 -15.45
N THR A 183 4.52 -1.42 -16.28
CA THR A 183 5.23 -2.23 -17.27
C THR A 183 4.47 -2.21 -18.59
N GLU A 184 5.00 -2.89 -19.62
CA GLU A 184 4.29 -3.02 -20.90
C GLU A 184 3.00 -3.82 -20.77
N THR A 185 2.92 -4.73 -19.79
CA THR A 185 1.71 -5.51 -19.55
C THR A 185 0.93 -4.92 -18.37
N PRO A 186 -0.36 -4.59 -18.54
CA PRO A 186 -1.20 -4.10 -17.47
C PRO A 186 -1.33 -5.09 -16.32
N TYR A 187 -1.24 -4.61 -15.09
CA TYR A 187 -1.59 -5.40 -13.92
C TYR A 187 -3.09 -5.67 -13.89
N GLN A 188 -3.47 -6.93 -13.83
CA GLN A 188 -4.87 -7.34 -13.68
C GLN A 188 -5.31 -7.37 -12.20
N ASP A 189 -4.36 -7.60 -11.31
CA ASP A 189 -4.57 -7.59 -9.87
C ASP A 189 -3.26 -7.20 -9.15
N ARG A 190 -3.30 -7.22 -7.80
CA ARG A 190 -2.14 -6.82 -6.96
C ARG A 190 -1.04 -7.87 -6.81
N TYR A 191 -1.26 -9.11 -7.21
CA TYR A 191 -0.33 -10.20 -6.89
C TYR A 191 0.81 -10.38 -7.91
N PRO A 192 0.61 -10.30 -9.21
CA PRO A 192 1.69 -10.49 -10.18
C PRO A 192 2.54 -9.22 -10.37
N LEU A 193 3.01 -8.62 -9.30
CA LEU A 193 3.98 -7.54 -9.39
C LEU A 193 5.31 -8.08 -9.91
N ILE A 194 5.89 -7.42 -10.89
CA ILE A 194 7.17 -7.81 -11.51
C ILE A 194 8.30 -7.78 -10.49
N SER A 195 8.30 -6.78 -9.64
CA SER A 195 9.26 -6.69 -8.55
C SER A 195 8.60 -7.16 -7.26
N LYS A 196 8.97 -8.35 -6.83
CA LYS A 196 8.55 -8.87 -5.54
C LYS A 196 9.62 -8.51 -4.51
N VAL A 197 9.33 -7.53 -3.68
CA VAL A 197 10.19 -7.22 -2.54
C VAL A 197 10.40 -8.48 -1.70
N SER A 198 11.64 -8.88 -1.54
CA SER A 198 12.02 -10.06 -0.79
C SER A 198 13.12 -9.72 0.20
N CYS A 199 12.97 -10.16 1.44
CA CYS A 199 14.03 -10.07 2.44
C CYS A 199 15.30 -10.78 2.00
N LEU A 200 15.15 -11.88 1.24
CA LEU A 200 16.26 -12.67 0.76
C LEU A 200 17.06 -12.01 -0.34
N SER A 201 16.58 -10.92 -0.94
CA SER A 201 17.38 -10.14 -1.89
C SER A 201 18.63 -9.52 -1.25
N CYS A 202 18.58 -9.26 0.06
CA CYS A 202 19.70 -8.73 0.84
C CYS A 202 20.20 -9.69 1.93
N HIS A 203 19.31 -10.56 2.45
CA HIS A 203 19.59 -11.47 3.56
C HIS A 203 19.72 -12.93 3.10
N GLN A 204 20.37 -13.16 1.95
CA GLN A 204 20.54 -14.50 1.39
C GLN A 204 21.34 -15.44 2.29
N ASP A 205 22.37 -14.91 2.95
CA ASP A 205 23.25 -15.64 3.87
C ASP A 205 22.51 -16.34 5.00
N GLN A 206 21.31 -15.86 5.35
CA GLN A 206 20.48 -16.49 6.38
C GLN A 206 19.89 -17.84 5.95
N PHE A 207 19.93 -18.18 4.64
CA PHE A 207 19.29 -19.37 4.06
C PHE A 207 20.16 -20.16 3.06
N GLN A 208 21.39 -19.71 2.80
CA GLN A 208 22.33 -20.41 1.91
C GLN A 208 23.18 -21.49 2.61
N GLY A 209 22.66 -22.14 3.62
CA GLY A 209 23.33 -23.15 4.39
C GLY A 209 22.86 -23.17 5.84
N PRO A 210 23.50 -23.89 6.73
CA PRO A 210 23.16 -23.87 8.15
C PRO A 210 23.34 -22.44 8.69
N SER A 211 22.23 -21.83 9.12
CA SER A 211 22.28 -20.54 9.81
C SER A 211 22.83 -20.71 11.23
N ALA A 212 23.61 -19.74 11.69
CA ALA A 212 24.02 -19.64 13.10
C ALA A 212 22.81 -19.48 14.06
N ILE A 213 21.64 -19.11 13.49
CA ILE A 213 20.40 -18.96 14.25
C ILE A 213 19.56 -20.23 14.09
N GLY A 214 19.50 -21.06 15.13
CA GLY A 214 18.80 -22.34 15.10
C GLY A 214 17.34 -22.26 14.66
N ALA A 215 16.62 -21.18 15.00
CA ALA A 215 15.25 -20.97 14.56
C ALA A 215 15.12 -20.84 13.04
N HIS A 216 16.09 -20.29 12.34
CA HIS A 216 16.09 -20.21 10.88
C HIS A 216 16.23 -21.59 10.25
N ASN A 217 17.05 -22.46 10.82
CA ASN A 217 17.21 -23.82 10.33
C ASN A 217 15.94 -24.66 10.47
N VAL A 218 15.17 -24.41 11.53
CA VAL A 218 13.94 -25.15 11.83
C VAL A 218 12.72 -24.59 11.08
N HIS A 219 12.60 -23.27 11.00
CA HIS A 219 11.35 -22.62 10.58
C HIS A 219 11.46 -21.79 9.29
N GLY A 220 12.67 -21.47 8.85
CA GLY A 220 12.89 -20.45 7.84
C GLY A 220 12.25 -20.71 6.47
N ARG A 221 11.96 -21.96 6.13
CA ARG A 221 11.31 -22.33 4.86
C ARG A 221 9.79 -22.36 4.95
N ASP A 222 9.24 -22.55 6.14
CA ASP A 222 7.80 -22.68 6.35
C ASP A 222 7.11 -21.35 6.64
N PHE A 223 7.85 -20.37 7.17
CA PHE A 223 7.28 -19.11 7.65
C PHE A 223 7.76 -17.91 6.86
N GLN A 224 6.82 -17.04 6.53
CA GLN A 224 7.16 -15.68 6.07
C GLN A 224 8.01 -14.96 7.14
N CYS A 225 9.08 -14.27 6.73
CA CYS A 225 10.02 -13.61 7.66
C CYS A 225 9.32 -12.68 8.65
N GLN A 226 8.29 -11.99 8.20
CA GLN A 226 7.49 -11.08 9.01
C GLN A 226 6.75 -11.77 10.16
N VAL A 227 6.50 -13.08 10.08
CA VAL A 227 5.90 -13.84 11.20
C VAL A 227 6.74 -13.67 12.47
N CYS A 228 8.06 -13.73 12.34
CA CYS A 228 8.99 -13.59 13.45
C CYS A 228 9.46 -12.16 13.68
N HIS A 229 9.67 -11.41 12.58
CA HIS A 229 10.39 -10.15 12.62
C HIS A 229 9.52 -8.90 12.56
N ALA A 230 8.22 -8.98 12.21
CA ALA A 230 7.39 -7.79 12.16
C ALA A 230 6.81 -7.43 13.53
N VAL A 231 6.85 -6.15 13.85
CA VAL A 231 6.03 -5.56 14.91
C VAL A 231 4.64 -5.32 14.34
N LEU A 232 3.62 -5.71 15.08
CA LEU A 232 2.24 -5.55 14.67
C LEU A 232 1.74 -4.16 15.08
N TYR A 233 1.20 -3.46 14.11
CA TYR A 233 0.77 -2.08 14.25
C TYR A 233 -0.71 -1.95 13.88
N LYS A 234 -1.51 -1.32 14.73
CA LYS A 234 -2.94 -1.17 14.50
C LYS A 234 -3.25 -0.20 13.36
N GLY A 235 -2.82 1.04 13.47
CA GLY A 235 -2.80 2.08 12.44
C GLY A 235 -4.13 2.53 11.85
N CYS A 236 -5.05 1.63 11.55
CA CYS A 236 -6.36 1.91 10.98
C CYS A 236 -7.47 1.56 11.97
N TYR A 237 -8.45 2.44 12.12
CA TYR A 237 -9.56 2.30 13.05
C TYR A 237 -10.89 1.90 12.39
N GLU A 238 -10.82 1.41 11.14
CA GLU A 238 -11.95 0.79 10.45
C GLU A 238 -13.16 1.72 10.25
N CYS A 239 -12.90 2.95 9.77
CA CYS A 239 -13.96 3.94 9.56
C CYS A 239 -14.89 3.62 8.37
N HIS A 240 -14.51 2.70 7.47
CA HIS A 240 -15.22 2.37 6.23
C HIS A 240 -15.84 0.96 6.24
N ILE A 241 -16.34 0.52 7.38
CA ILE A 241 -17.02 -0.77 7.49
C ILE A 241 -18.52 -0.61 7.42
N GLY A 242 -19.21 -1.69 7.04
CA GLY A 242 -20.66 -1.72 6.90
C GLY A 242 -21.40 -1.40 8.21
N LYS A 243 -22.66 -1.04 8.09
CA LYS A 243 -23.52 -0.64 9.20
C LYS A 243 -23.63 -1.77 10.23
N GLY A 244 -23.24 -1.47 11.45
CA GLY A 244 -23.35 -2.41 12.58
C GLY A 244 -22.17 -3.38 12.74
N SER A 245 -21.23 -3.43 11.82
CA SER A 245 -20.05 -4.27 11.95
C SER A 245 -18.95 -3.55 12.71
N ARG A 246 -18.37 -4.24 13.69
CA ARG A 246 -17.15 -3.81 14.38
C ARG A 246 -16.07 -4.83 14.04
N SER A 247 -15.34 -4.59 12.97
CA SER A 247 -14.14 -5.34 12.72
C SER A 247 -13.05 -4.86 13.68
N GLN A 248 -12.37 -5.79 14.32
CA GLN A 248 -11.17 -5.48 15.07
C GLN A 248 -9.97 -5.78 14.20
N LEU A 249 -9.10 -4.79 14.01
CA LEU A 249 -7.81 -5.02 13.40
C LEU A 249 -7.02 -6.02 14.22
N GLN A 250 -6.94 -7.22 13.70
CA GLN A 250 -6.20 -8.31 14.31
C GLN A 250 -5.18 -8.85 13.33
N PHE A 251 -4.06 -9.26 13.89
CA PHE A 251 -3.03 -10.00 13.17
C PHE A 251 -2.90 -11.38 13.79
N LYS A 252 -2.94 -12.39 12.96
CA LYS A 252 -2.77 -13.78 13.36
C LYS A 252 -1.80 -14.49 12.43
N ILE A 253 -1.17 -15.54 12.90
CA ILE A 253 -0.44 -16.47 12.03
C ILE A 253 -1.46 -17.42 11.43
N GLY A 254 -1.48 -17.56 10.12
CA GLY A 254 -2.36 -18.48 9.42
C GLY A 254 -1.67 -19.16 8.24
N LYS A 255 -2.39 -20.04 7.56
CA LYS A 255 -1.91 -20.65 6.32
C LYS A 255 -1.89 -19.61 5.19
N SER A 256 -0.85 -19.64 4.37
CA SER A 256 -0.79 -18.86 3.14
C SER A 256 -1.61 -19.55 2.04
N LEU A 257 -2.46 -18.77 1.37
CA LEU A 257 -3.15 -19.19 0.14
C LEU A 257 -2.48 -18.64 -1.13
N ARG A 258 -1.32 -17.99 -0.98
CA ARG A 258 -0.63 -17.38 -2.10
C ARG A 258 0.30 -18.39 -2.78
N PRO A 259 -0.03 -18.85 -4.00
CA PRO A 259 0.80 -19.82 -4.72
C PRO A 259 2.15 -19.24 -5.17
N ASP A 260 2.24 -17.90 -5.25
CA ASP A 260 3.44 -17.17 -5.62
C ASP A 260 4.41 -16.94 -4.43
N ARG A 261 4.08 -17.43 -3.23
CA ARG A 261 4.91 -17.35 -2.03
C ARG A 261 5.23 -18.74 -1.51
N PRO A 262 6.50 -19.05 -1.26
CA PRO A 262 6.92 -20.40 -0.89
C PRO A 262 6.59 -20.79 0.56
N TYR A 263 6.02 -19.87 1.34
CA TYR A 263 5.78 -20.07 2.76
C TYR A 263 4.45 -20.76 3.02
N ARG A 264 4.46 -21.74 3.89
CA ARG A 264 3.26 -22.43 4.38
C ARG A 264 2.46 -21.54 5.33
N TYR A 265 3.15 -20.75 6.16
CA TYR A 265 2.56 -19.87 7.16
C TYR A 265 2.96 -18.43 6.94
N THR A 266 1.99 -17.56 7.14
CA THR A 266 2.14 -16.12 6.93
C THR A 266 1.47 -15.33 8.05
N LEU A 267 1.76 -14.04 8.13
CA LEU A 267 0.92 -13.12 8.89
C LEU A 267 -0.34 -12.82 8.09
N LEU A 268 -1.47 -13.00 8.73
CA LEU A 268 -2.77 -12.59 8.24
C LEU A 268 -3.23 -11.36 8.99
N ARG A 269 -3.87 -10.45 8.27
CA ARG A 269 -4.59 -9.31 8.82
C ARG A 269 -6.06 -9.47 8.50
N HIS A 270 -6.91 -9.23 9.49
CA HIS A 270 -8.35 -9.16 9.24
C HIS A 270 -8.67 -7.96 8.33
N ASN A 271 -9.34 -8.23 7.21
CA ASN A 271 -9.81 -7.19 6.31
C ASN A 271 -11.25 -6.83 6.71
N PRO A 272 -11.55 -5.55 6.97
CA PRO A 272 -12.84 -5.13 7.51
C PRO A 272 -14.02 -5.18 6.51
N ILE A 273 -13.83 -5.69 5.29
CA ILE A 273 -14.97 -5.90 4.38
C ILE A 273 -15.87 -6.97 4.97
N VAL A 274 -17.10 -6.62 5.23
CA VAL A 274 -18.18 -7.49 5.69
C VAL A 274 -19.24 -7.61 4.60
N ARG A 275 -20.13 -8.62 4.71
CA ARG A 275 -21.11 -8.94 3.67
C ARG A 275 -22.01 -7.75 3.30
N ASP A 276 -22.37 -6.94 4.28
CA ASP A 276 -23.25 -5.77 4.15
C ASP A 276 -22.52 -4.44 3.87
N THR A 277 -21.23 -4.49 3.52
CA THR A 277 -20.42 -3.26 3.31
C THR A 277 -21.07 -2.25 2.37
N PHE A 278 -21.76 -2.72 1.35
CA PHE A 278 -22.39 -1.87 0.32
C PHE A 278 -23.91 -1.80 0.42
N GLU A 279 -24.53 -2.44 1.41
CA GLU A 279 -25.98 -2.63 1.51
C GLU A 279 -26.80 -1.33 1.42
N ALA A 280 -26.24 -0.23 1.95
CA ALA A 280 -26.90 1.09 1.90
C ALA A 280 -26.96 1.70 0.49
N ARG A 281 -26.17 1.18 -0.46
CA ARG A 281 -26.08 1.70 -1.85
C ARG A 281 -26.48 0.68 -2.90
N LEU A 282 -26.17 -0.57 -2.66
CA LEU A 282 -26.46 -1.69 -3.55
C LEU A 282 -26.77 -2.93 -2.69
N LYS A 283 -28.04 -3.33 -2.72
CA LYS A 283 -28.51 -4.50 -2.01
C LYS A 283 -27.88 -5.77 -2.60
N ASP A 284 -27.53 -6.73 -1.74
CA ASP A 284 -26.90 -7.99 -2.13
C ASP A 284 -25.70 -7.79 -3.07
N ALA A 285 -24.85 -6.80 -2.77
CA ALA A 285 -23.71 -6.41 -3.61
C ALA A 285 -22.61 -7.46 -3.68
N LEU A 286 -22.51 -8.37 -2.70
CA LEU A 286 -21.43 -9.34 -2.55
C LEU A 286 -21.96 -10.78 -2.47
N PRO A 287 -22.64 -11.32 -3.52
CA PRO A 287 -23.20 -12.67 -3.49
C PRO A 287 -22.12 -13.75 -3.28
N ASP A 288 -20.91 -13.52 -3.81
CA ASP A 288 -19.77 -14.43 -3.72
C ASP A 288 -18.83 -14.11 -2.54
N TYR A 289 -19.36 -13.48 -1.48
CA TYR A 289 -18.60 -13.08 -0.31
C TYR A 289 -17.80 -14.23 0.32
N ASP A 290 -18.32 -15.43 0.27
CA ASP A 290 -17.76 -16.65 0.87
C ASP A 290 -16.58 -17.26 0.09
N LEU A 291 -16.31 -16.82 -1.14
CA LEU A 291 -15.28 -17.43 -1.99
C LEU A 291 -13.85 -17.13 -1.55
N ILE A 292 -13.63 -16.01 -0.88
CA ILE A 292 -12.29 -15.62 -0.42
C ILE A 292 -12.29 -15.17 1.04
N PRO A 293 -11.24 -15.50 1.80
CA PRO A 293 -11.19 -15.13 3.21
C PRO A 293 -11.14 -13.61 3.39
N ASN A 294 -11.60 -13.13 4.55
CA ASN A 294 -11.35 -11.76 5.01
C ASN A 294 -10.07 -11.67 5.88
N TRP A 295 -9.50 -12.78 6.26
CA TRP A 295 -8.13 -12.87 6.77
C TRP A 295 -7.15 -12.96 5.59
N LYS A 296 -6.41 -11.87 5.34
CA LYS A 296 -5.54 -11.72 4.16
C LYS A 296 -4.09 -11.66 4.54
N ASP A 297 -3.23 -12.25 3.69
CA ASP A 297 -1.79 -12.10 3.79
C ASP A 297 -1.41 -10.62 3.91
N THR A 298 -0.51 -10.35 4.82
CA THR A 298 -0.02 -9.00 5.07
C THR A 298 1.49 -9.00 5.28
N SER A 299 2.10 -7.90 4.88
CA SER A 299 3.52 -7.64 5.13
C SER A 299 3.63 -6.36 5.95
N PRO A 300 3.65 -6.44 7.28
CA PRO A 300 3.89 -5.27 8.11
C PRO A 300 5.27 -4.68 7.83
N HIS A 301 5.36 -3.35 7.87
CA HIS A 301 6.55 -2.60 7.49
C HIS A 301 7.39 -2.12 8.69
N ASN A 302 7.11 -2.60 9.89
CA ASN A 302 7.98 -2.40 11.03
C ASN A 302 8.74 -3.69 11.34
N ILE A 303 9.95 -3.80 10.83
CA ILE A 303 10.79 -4.97 11.03
C ILE A 303 11.75 -4.71 12.17
N GLN A 304 11.86 -5.68 13.07
CA GLN A 304 12.81 -5.70 14.19
C GLN A 304 13.59 -7.01 14.21
N ARG A 305 14.85 -6.94 14.63
CA ARG A 305 15.67 -8.14 14.77
C ARG A 305 15.03 -9.15 15.72
N VAL A 306 14.45 -8.66 16.81
CA VAL A 306 13.79 -9.47 17.84
C VAL A 306 12.43 -8.84 18.15
N THR A 307 11.38 -9.63 18.09
CA THR A 307 10.01 -9.27 18.51
C THR A 307 9.58 -10.12 19.70
N TYR A 308 8.41 -9.83 20.26
CA TYR A 308 7.87 -10.68 21.33
C TYR A 308 7.67 -12.14 20.89
N ARG A 309 7.42 -12.38 19.59
CA ARG A 309 7.26 -13.74 19.06
C ARG A 309 8.57 -14.49 18.87
N SER A 310 9.64 -13.78 18.58
CA SER A 310 10.94 -14.39 18.28
C SER A 310 11.94 -14.34 19.45
N ARG A 311 11.56 -13.69 20.57
CA ARG A 311 12.44 -13.55 21.74
C ARG A 311 12.73 -14.90 22.42
N THR A 312 11.72 -15.76 22.47
CA THR A 312 11.83 -17.14 23.00
C THR A 312 11.01 -18.08 22.14
N CYS A 313 11.33 -19.37 22.17
CA CYS A 313 10.54 -20.39 21.47
C CYS A 313 9.06 -20.35 21.91
N ASN A 314 8.82 -20.15 23.20
CA ASN A 314 7.47 -20.08 23.77
C ASN A 314 6.74 -18.75 23.48
N GLY A 315 7.35 -17.82 22.75
CA GLY A 315 6.64 -16.72 22.13
C GLY A 315 5.59 -17.20 21.10
N CYS A 316 5.88 -18.36 20.48
CA CYS A 316 4.96 -19.06 19.56
C CYS A 316 4.47 -20.40 20.11
N HIS A 317 5.40 -21.25 20.61
CA HIS A 317 5.06 -22.56 21.13
C HIS A 317 4.19 -22.43 22.39
N GLY A 318 3.06 -23.14 22.39
CA GLY A 318 2.03 -23.08 23.45
C GLY A 318 1.20 -21.78 23.47
N ASN A 319 1.47 -20.83 22.55
CA ASN A 319 0.76 -19.55 22.51
C ASN A 319 -0.35 -19.55 21.44
N SER A 320 -1.51 -20.09 21.79
CA SER A 320 -2.66 -20.18 20.86
C SER A 320 -3.17 -18.81 20.39
N ARG A 321 -2.94 -17.74 21.15
CA ARG A 321 -3.49 -16.40 20.87
C ARG A 321 -2.97 -15.78 19.58
N ILE A 322 -1.78 -16.15 19.11
CA ILE A 322 -1.16 -15.59 17.92
C ILE A 322 -1.54 -16.30 16.64
N PHE A 323 -2.12 -17.48 16.71
CA PHE A 323 -2.56 -18.27 15.57
C PHE A 323 -4.04 -18.02 15.26
N LEU A 324 -4.39 -18.04 13.99
CA LEU A 324 -5.79 -18.02 13.57
C LEU A 324 -6.37 -19.41 13.72
N ARG A 325 -7.39 -19.53 14.53
CA ARG A 325 -8.06 -20.77 14.88
C ARG A 325 -9.54 -20.70 14.53
N SER A 326 -10.23 -21.84 14.51
CA SER A 326 -11.67 -21.89 14.24
C SER A 326 -12.48 -21.03 15.21
N GLU A 327 -12.09 -20.97 16.47
CA GLU A 327 -12.74 -20.17 17.51
C GLU A 327 -12.56 -18.65 17.36
N ASP A 328 -11.61 -18.21 16.53
CA ASP A 328 -11.44 -16.80 16.20
C ASP A 328 -12.41 -16.31 15.10
N LEU A 329 -13.04 -17.26 14.38
CA LEU A 329 -14.00 -16.95 13.32
C LEU A 329 -15.33 -16.54 13.94
N LYS A 330 -15.96 -15.54 13.37
CA LYS A 330 -17.22 -14.97 13.86
C LYS A 330 -18.40 -15.39 12.97
N PRO A 331 -19.61 -15.43 13.54
CA PRO A 331 -20.81 -15.54 12.72
C PRO A 331 -20.85 -14.43 11.65
N GLY A 332 -21.10 -14.81 10.41
CA GLY A 332 -21.10 -13.88 9.27
C GLY A 332 -19.75 -13.71 8.58
N ASP A 333 -18.67 -14.24 9.12
CA ASP A 333 -17.39 -14.34 8.40
C ASP A 333 -17.51 -15.22 7.15
N PRO A 334 -16.70 -14.99 6.10
CA PRO A 334 -16.72 -15.82 4.90
C PRO A 334 -16.23 -17.24 5.22
N ARG A 335 -16.89 -18.26 4.66
CA ARG A 335 -16.52 -19.69 4.83
C ARG A 335 -15.08 -19.95 4.41
N ALA A 336 -14.57 -19.21 3.42
CA ALA A 336 -13.18 -19.32 3.00
C ALA A 336 -12.15 -19.06 4.11
N ASN A 337 -12.53 -18.46 5.24
CA ASN A 337 -11.64 -18.31 6.39
C ASN A 337 -11.14 -19.65 6.95
N GLU A 338 -11.91 -20.74 6.79
CA GLU A 338 -11.52 -22.10 7.21
C GLU A 338 -10.24 -22.57 6.52
N GLN A 339 -9.96 -22.07 5.31
CA GLN A 339 -8.77 -22.45 4.54
C GLN A 339 -7.47 -21.90 5.14
N VAL A 340 -7.56 -20.82 5.89
CA VAL A 340 -6.39 -20.11 6.45
C VAL A 340 -6.14 -20.36 7.93
N ILE A 341 -7.00 -21.12 8.62
CA ILE A 341 -6.80 -21.48 10.03
C ILE A 341 -5.62 -22.42 10.23
N VAL A 342 -5.02 -22.37 11.41
CA VAL A 342 -3.96 -23.28 11.86
C VAL A 342 -4.59 -24.28 12.84
N PRO A 343 -4.80 -25.55 12.43
CA PRO A 343 -5.52 -26.51 13.27
C PRO A 343 -4.71 -26.97 14.47
N ASN A 344 -3.38 -27.06 14.33
CA ASN A 344 -2.49 -27.59 15.36
C ASN A 344 -1.51 -26.53 15.81
N ILE A 345 -1.62 -26.14 17.06
CA ILE A 345 -0.68 -25.20 17.70
C ILE A 345 0.53 -25.98 18.22
N PRO A 346 1.76 -25.53 17.97
CA PRO A 346 2.94 -26.20 18.48
C PRO A 346 2.94 -26.21 20.02
N LEU A 347 3.25 -27.36 20.60
CA LEU A 347 3.30 -27.52 22.05
C LEU A 347 4.33 -26.60 22.68
N LYS A 348 4.08 -26.20 23.91
CA LYS A 348 5.05 -25.44 24.73
C LYS A 348 6.34 -26.28 24.87
N ILE A 349 7.47 -25.62 24.72
CA ILE A 349 8.78 -26.23 24.96
C ILE A 349 9.08 -26.10 26.44
N GLU A 350 9.28 -27.24 27.11
CA GLU A 350 9.71 -27.28 28.49
C GLU A 350 11.21 -26.94 28.57
N ALA A 351 11.57 -26.14 29.54
CA ALA A 351 12.99 -25.88 29.82
C ALA A 351 13.62 -27.19 30.31
N LYS A 352 14.66 -27.64 29.59
CA LYS A 352 15.52 -28.72 30.07
C LYS A 352 16.44 -28.23 31.17
#